data_ec9b04d0b836d3911547925b0faa3a4e
#
_entry.id   ec9b04d0b836d3911547925b0faa3a4e
#
_cell.length_a   1.000
_cell.length_b   1.000
_cell.length_c   1.000
_cell.angle_alpha   90.00
_cell.angle_beta   90.00
_cell.angle_gamma   90.00
#
_symmetry.space_group_name_H-M   'P 1'
#
loop_
_entity.id
_entity.type
_entity.pdbx_description
1 polymer ?
#
loop_
_entity_poly.entity_id
_entity_poly.type
_entity_poly.pdbx_seq_one_letter_code
_entity_poly.pdbx_strand_id
1 'polypeptide(L)'
;ILEAVRQRWNVDSDRLLMTGMSDGGTFSFMGGLGALSPFTHLAPIAASFHVMMLELIGPSKIEGRPIYLTHGVHDWMFDVAIARVARDVLAERGADIVYREIPDLAHTYPKEENAKILDWFLG
;
A
#
# COMPACT_ATOMS: atom_id res chain seq x y z
N ILE A 1 -13.58 1.63 13.22
CA ILE A 1 -14.22 2.09 11.98
C ILE A 1 -14.73 0.90 11.16
N LEU A 2 -13.89 -0.09 10.92
CA LEU A 2 -14.28 -1.27 10.14
C LEU A 2 -15.46 -2.00 10.78
N GLU A 3 -15.45 -2.15 12.10
CA GLU A 3 -16.55 -2.83 12.81
C GLU A 3 -17.87 -2.07 12.68
N ALA A 4 -17.84 -0.75 12.72
CA ALA A 4 -19.01 0.08 12.48
C ALA A 4 -19.55 -0.08 11.05
N VAL A 5 -18.68 -0.22 10.07
CA VAL A 5 -19.05 -0.48 8.66
C VAL A 5 -19.71 -1.87 8.55
N ARG A 6 -19.13 -2.87 9.19
CA ARG A 6 -19.66 -4.24 9.18
C ARG A 6 -21.07 -4.33 9.78
N GLN A 7 -21.40 -3.49 10.74
CA GLN A 7 -22.73 -3.44 11.33
C GLN A 7 -23.79 -2.87 10.39
N ARG A 8 -23.38 -2.06 9.41
CA ARG A 8 -24.28 -1.38 8.46
C ARG A 8 -24.31 -2.03 7.09
N TRP A 9 -23.25 -2.70 6.68
CA TRP A 9 -23.08 -3.20 5.33
C TRP A 9 -22.60 -4.65 5.35
N ASN A 10 -22.96 -5.38 4.33
CA ASN A 10 -22.47 -6.75 4.11
C ASN A 10 -21.05 -6.66 3.53
N VAL A 11 -20.05 -6.72 4.40
CA VAL A 11 -18.63 -6.56 4.03
C VAL A 11 -18.03 -7.93 3.73
N ASP A 12 -17.34 -8.03 2.58
CA ASP A 12 -16.55 -9.21 2.24
C ASP A 12 -15.19 -9.13 2.94
N SER A 13 -15.02 -9.94 3.99
CA SER A 13 -13.78 -9.95 4.79
C SER A 13 -12.58 -10.51 4.04
N ASP A 14 -12.77 -11.17 2.90
CA ASP A 14 -11.70 -11.67 2.06
C ASP A 14 -11.21 -10.63 1.05
N ARG A 15 -11.86 -9.48 0.99
CA ARG A 15 -11.54 -8.38 0.06
C ARG A 15 -11.62 -7.03 0.78
N LEU A 16 -10.59 -6.72 1.54
CA LEU A 16 -10.48 -5.44 2.25
C LEU A 16 -9.22 -4.73 1.77
N LEU A 17 -9.41 -3.61 1.09
CA LEU A 17 -8.32 -2.78 0.57
C LEU A 17 -8.03 -1.63 1.53
N MET A 18 -6.76 -1.45 1.87
CA MET A 18 -6.28 -0.27 2.54
C MET A 18 -5.44 0.54 1.56
N THR A 19 -5.83 1.77 1.33
CA THR A 19 -5.14 2.68 0.41
C THR A 19 -5.05 4.07 0.99
N GLY A 20 -4.11 4.84 0.52
CA GLY A 20 -3.95 6.23 0.91
C GLY A 20 -2.77 6.85 0.21
N MET A 21 -2.72 8.17 0.21
CA MET A 21 -1.64 8.95 -0.40
C MET A 21 -0.82 9.63 0.69
N SER A 22 0.48 9.76 0.45
CA SER A 22 1.42 10.47 1.33
C SER A 22 1.43 9.85 2.72
N ASP A 23 1.05 10.58 3.75
CA ASP A 23 0.92 10.04 5.12
C ASP A 23 -0.09 8.88 5.17
N GLY A 24 -1.16 8.96 4.38
CA GLY A 24 -2.13 7.87 4.26
C GLY A 24 -1.53 6.62 3.64
N GLY A 25 -0.62 6.77 2.68
CA GLY A 25 0.13 5.65 2.10
C GLY A 25 1.10 5.03 3.11
N THR A 26 1.80 5.86 3.86
CA THR A 26 2.68 5.39 4.95
C THR A 26 1.88 4.65 6.01
N PHE A 27 0.72 5.18 6.38
CA PHE A 27 -0.19 4.52 7.31
C PHE A 27 -0.70 3.19 6.75
N SER A 28 -0.91 3.11 5.43
CA SER A 28 -1.33 1.85 4.79
C SER A 28 -0.29 0.75 4.97
N PHE A 29 1.00 1.08 4.89
CA PHE A 29 2.05 0.13 5.24
C PHE A 29 1.97 -0.28 6.70
N MET A 30 1.93 0.68 7.60
CA MET A 30 1.98 0.41 9.04
C MET A 30 0.74 -0.32 9.54
N GLY A 31 -0.44 0.08 9.09
CA GLY A 31 -1.69 -0.53 9.50
C GLY A 31 -2.04 -1.81 8.74
N GLY A 32 -1.45 -2.00 7.56
CA GLY A 32 -1.79 -3.11 6.67
C GLY A 32 -0.87 -4.31 6.75
N LEU A 33 0.41 -4.12 7.12
CA LEU A 33 1.40 -5.20 7.13
C LEU A 33 1.45 -6.00 8.43
N GLY A 34 0.79 -5.53 9.49
CA GLY A 34 0.77 -6.27 10.76
C GLY A 34 0.09 -7.63 10.64
N ALA A 35 0.54 -8.60 11.42
CA ALA A 35 0.01 -9.96 11.39
C ALA A 35 -1.48 -10.04 11.70
N LEU A 36 -2.00 -9.09 12.50
CA LEU A 36 -3.40 -9.05 12.90
C LEU A 36 -4.24 -8.08 12.07
N SER A 37 -3.65 -7.46 11.04
CA SER A 37 -4.39 -6.55 10.17
C SER A 37 -5.52 -7.29 9.44
N PRO A 38 -6.75 -6.73 9.41
CA PRO A 38 -7.86 -7.33 8.67
C PRO A 38 -7.78 -7.07 7.16
N PHE A 39 -6.89 -6.18 6.72
CA PHE A 39 -6.79 -5.81 5.32
C PHE A 39 -6.07 -6.87 4.51
N THR A 40 -6.64 -7.20 3.36
CA THR A 40 -6.12 -8.25 2.47
C THR A 40 -5.21 -7.70 1.39
N HIS A 41 -5.44 -6.45 0.98
CA HIS A 41 -4.74 -5.78 -0.10
C HIS A 41 -4.31 -4.39 0.36
N LEU A 42 -3.13 -3.96 -0.07
CA LEU A 42 -2.60 -2.62 0.23
C LEU A 42 -2.27 -1.90 -1.07
N ALA A 43 -2.65 -0.62 -1.15
CA ALA A 43 -2.31 0.22 -2.30
C ALA A 43 -1.77 1.58 -1.84
N PRO A 44 -0.55 1.62 -1.29
CA PRO A 44 0.06 2.88 -0.85
C PRO A 44 0.50 3.72 -2.06
N ILE A 45 0.24 5.03 -1.98
CA ILE A 45 0.53 5.99 -3.05
C ILE A 45 1.38 7.12 -2.49
N ALA A 46 2.49 7.43 -3.15
CA ALA A 46 3.40 8.52 -2.75
C ALA A 46 3.75 8.45 -1.25
N ALA A 47 4.05 7.27 -0.77
CA ALA A 47 4.28 6.98 0.63
C ALA A 47 5.76 7.11 1.01
N SER A 48 6.01 7.41 2.28
CA SER A 48 7.33 7.20 2.88
C SER A 48 7.49 5.73 3.27
N PHE A 49 8.71 5.24 3.24
CA PHE A 49 9.05 3.89 3.68
C PHE A 49 10.47 3.84 4.23
N HIS A 50 10.64 3.12 5.31
CA HIS A 50 11.96 2.76 5.84
C HIS A 50 11.88 1.36 6.41
N VAL A 51 12.93 0.56 6.24
CA VAL A 51 12.94 -0.84 6.70
C VAL A 51 12.67 -0.95 8.21
N MET A 52 13.04 0.04 8.99
CA MET A 52 12.76 0.09 10.43
C MET A 52 11.27 0.10 10.77
N MET A 53 10.42 0.51 9.83
CA MET A 53 8.96 0.47 10.03
C MET A 53 8.47 -0.95 10.26
N LEU A 54 9.12 -1.93 9.65
CA LEU A 54 8.76 -3.34 9.79
C LEU A 54 9.03 -3.86 11.21
N GLU A 55 10.05 -3.31 11.88
CA GLU A 55 10.32 -3.63 13.28
C GLU A 55 9.31 -2.97 14.23
N LEU A 56 8.92 -1.72 13.92
CA LEU A 56 7.94 -0.99 14.72
C LEU A 56 6.54 -1.61 14.67
N ILE A 57 6.19 -2.20 13.55
CA ILE A 57 4.92 -2.90 13.39
C ILE A 57 4.86 -4.15 14.26
N GLY A 58 6.02 -4.74 14.57
CA GLY A 58 6.12 -6.01 15.29
C GLY A 58 5.87 -7.19 14.35
N PRO A 59 5.18 -8.25 14.80
CA PRO A 59 4.89 -9.39 13.94
C PRO A 59 4.15 -8.94 12.69
N SER A 60 4.70 -9.26 11.50
CA SER A 60 4.17 -8.84 10.21
C SER A 60 3.80 -10.04 9.35
N LYS A 61 2.87 -9.82 8.41
CA LYS A 61 2.47 -10.82 7.43
C LYS A 61 2.71 -10.24 6.04
N ILE A 62 3.92 -10.39 5.55
CA ILE A 62 4.35 -9.83 4.27
C ILE A 62 4.29 -10.87 3.16
N GLU A 63 4.71 -12.11 3.42
CA GLU A 63 4.73 -13.17 2.42
C GLU A 63 3.34 -13.37 1.81
N GLY A 64 3.26 -13.29 0.49
CA GLY A 64 2.02 -13.44 -0.28
C GLY A 64 1.06 -12.26 -0.18
N ARG A 65 1.42 -11.19 0.53
CA ARG A 65 0.54 -10.03 0.68
C ARG A 65 0.46 -9.26 -0.63
N PRO A 66 -0.74 -9.08 -1.21
CA PRO A 66 -0.91 -8.26 -2.41
C PRO A 66 -0.71 -6.78 -2.11
N ILE A 67 0.24 -6.16 -2.81
CA ILE A 67 0.55 -4.73 -2.64
C ILE A 67 0.66 -4.09 -4.02
N TYR A 68 -0.09 -3.02 -4.23
CA TYR A 68 -0.02 -2.17 -5.42
C TYR A 68 0.65 -0.85 -5.02
N LEU A 69 1.93 -0.71 -5.31
CA LEU A 69 2.73 0.44 -4.89
C LEU A 69 2.86 1.44 -6.04
N THR A 70 2.41 2.66 -5.83
CA THR A 70 2.46 3.74 -6.83
C THR A 70 3.30 4.90 -6.33
N HIS A 71 4.19 5.41 -7.19
CA HIS A 71 5.02 6.57 -6.85
C HIS A 71 5.38 7.35 -8.10
N GLY A 72 5.41 8.68 -7.96
CA GLY A 72 5.83 9.58 -9.04
C GLY A 72 7.34 9.77 -9.07
N VAL A 73 7.91 9.79 -10.28
CA VAL A 73 9.36 10.03 -10.45
C VAL A 73 9.76 11.44 -10.00
N HIS A 74 8.86 12.40 -10.17
CA HIS A 74 9.09 13.80 -9.80
C HIS A 74 8.56 14.18 -8.41
N ASP A 75 8.32 13.19 -7.56
CA ASP A 75 7.91 13.46 -6.18
C ASP A 75 9.01 14.22 -5.45
N TRP A 76 8.66 15.43 -5.01
CA TRP A 76 9.60 16.34 -4.34
C TRP A 76 9.62 16.16 -2.82
N MET A 77 8.60 15.50 -2.26
CA MET A 77 8.51 15.27 -0.82
C MET A 77 9.15 13.93 -0.44
N PHE A 78 8.82 12.87 -1.15
CA PHE A 78 9.41 11.55 -0.96
C PHE A 78 10.06 11.09 -2.26
N ASP A 79 11.39 11.11 -2.29
CA ASP A 79 12.14 10.71 -3.47
C ASP A 79 11.71 9.32 -3.95
N VAL A 80 11.64 9.14 -5.27
CA VAL A 80 11.23 7.86 -5.87
C VAL A 80 12.13 6.69 -5.44
N ALA A 81 13.36 6.97 -5.04
CA ALA A 81 14.27 5.96 -4.51
C ALA A 81 13.70 5.28 -3.25
N ILE A 82 12.90 6.00 -2.45
CA ILE A 82 12.22 5.43 -1.28
C ILE A 82 11.25 4.34 -1.71
N ALA A 83 10.48 4.58 -2.76
CA ALA A 83 9.52 3.60 -3.29
C ALA A 83 10.23 2.39 -3.90
N ARG A 84 11.37 2.61 -4.55
CA ARG A 84 12.18 1.52 -5.10
C ARG A 84 12.73 0.62 -3.99
N VAL A 85 13.18 1.21 -2.89
CA VAL A 85 13.62 0.45 -1.71
C VAL A 85 12.45 -0.34 -1.12
N ALA A 86 11.28 0.27 -0.98
CA ALA A 86 10.09 -0.40 -0.49
C ALA A 86 9.74 -1.62 -1.36
N ARG A 87 9.70 -1.42 -2.67
CA ARG A 87 9.48 -2.50 -3.64
C ARG A 87 10.45 -3.66 -3.42
N ASP A 88 11.74 -3.35 -3.34
CA ASP A 88 12.79 -4.37 -3.28
C ASP A 88 12.75 -5.12 -1.94
N VAL A 89 12.59 -4.40 -0.83
CA VAL A 89 12.52 -5.01 0.50
C VAL A 89 11.29 -5.91 0.65
N LEU A 90 10.14 -5.43 0.22
CA LEU A 90 8.89 -6.19 0.36
C LEU A 90 8.87 -7.39 -0.59
N ALA A 91 9.37 -7.24 -1.82
CA ALA A 91 9.49 -8.35 -2.76
C ALA A 91 10.44 -9.43 -2.23
N GLU A 92 11.56 -9.04 -1.66
CA GLU A 92 12.52 -9.98 -1.05
C GLU A 92 11.88 -10.76 0.10
N ARG A 93 10.97 -10.15 0.83
CA ARG A 93 10.23 -10.80 1.92
C ARG A 93 9.00 -11.57 1.45
N GLY A 94 8.80 -11.70 0.14
CA GLY A 94 7.78 -12.54 -0.45
C GLY A 94 6.44 -11.89 -0.73
N ALA A 95 6.32 -10.57 -0.63
CA ALA A 95 5.08 -9.88 -1.01
C ALA A 95 4.79 -10.03 -2.50
N ASP A 96 3.52 -10.09 -2.83
CA ASP A 96 3.05 -10.06 -4.22
C ASP A 96 2.87 -8.61 -4.65
N ILE A 97 3.95 -8.04 -5.21
CA ILE A 97 4.02 -6.60 -5.48
C ILE A 97 3.76 -6.30 -6.97
N VAL A 98 2.84 -5.36 -7.21
CA VAL A 98 2.75 -4.60 -8.45
C VAL A 98 3.32 -3.22 -8.19
N TYR A 99 4.33 -2.82 -8.93
CA TYR A 99 4.98 -1.52 -8.77
C TYR A 99 4.71 -0.62 -9.98
N ARG A 100 4.18 0.58 -9.71
CA ARG A 100 3.87 1.58 -10.72
C ARG A 100 4.68 2.84 -10.47
N GLU A 101 5.73 3.03 -11.24
CA GLU A 101 6.52 4.25 -11.23
C GLU A 101 6.05 5.13 -12.37
N ILE A 102 5.52 6.31 -12.06
CA ILE A 102 4.89 7.19 -13.04
C ILE A 102 5.86 8.32 -13.40
N PRO A 103 6.36 8.39 -14.66
CA PRO A 103 7.45 9.30 -15.02
C PRO A 103 7.13 10.78 -14.84
N ASP A 104 5.90 11.19 -15.10
CA ASP A 104 5.49 12.59 -15.12
C ASP A 104 4.85 13.07 -13.82
N LEU A 105 4.74 12.22 -12.83
CA LEU A 105 4.00 12.50 -11.62
C LEU A 105 4.89 13.10 -10.53
N ALA A 106 4.45 14.22 -9.97
CA ALA A 106 5.02 14.81 -8.78
C ALA A 106 4.33 14.23 -7.51
N HIS A 107 4.37 14.94 -6.39
CA HIS A 107 3.68 14.53 -5.16
C HIS A 107 2.20 14.91 -5.24
N THR A 108 1.45 14.22 -6.12
CA THR A 108 0.02 14.42 -6.34
C THR A 108 -0.69 13.09 -6.52
N TYR A 109 -2.01 13.12 -6.38
CA TYR A 109 -2.80 11.90 -6.52
C TYR A 109 -3.02 11.54 -7.99
N PRO A 110 -2.62 10.34 -8.42
CA PRO A 110 -2.75 9.91 -9.82
C PRO A 110 -4.14 9.30 -10.07
N LYS A 111 -5.13 10.13 -10.38
CA LYS A 111 -6.51 9.68 -10.61
C LYS A 111 -6.62 8.56 -11.65
N GLU A 112 -5.76 8.59 -12.65
CA GLU A 112 -5.74 7.61 -13.75
C GLU A 112 -5.41 6.19 -13.26
N GLU A 113 -4.79 6.07 -12.10
CA GLU A 113 -4.49 4.76 -11.52
C GLU A 113 -5.68 4.13 -10.80
N ASN A 114 -6.73 4.89 -10.50
CA ASN A 114 -7.89 4.37 -9.76
C ASN A 114 -8.48 3.11 -10.40
N ALA A 115 -8.74 3.16 -11.71
CA ALA A 115 -9.31 2.02 -12.43
C ALA A 115 -8.37 0.81 -12.40
N LYS A 116 -7.07 1.04 -12.53
CA LYS A 116 -6.05 -0.03 -12.51
C LYS A 116 -5.95 -0.67 -11.13
N ILE A 117 -5.99 0.12 -10.08
CA ILE A 117 -5.98 -0.37 -8.70
C ILE A 117 -7.23 -1.20 -8.44
N LEU A 118 -8.38 -0.70 -8.87
CA LEU A 118 -9.65 -1.41 -8.70
C LEU A 118 -9.65 -2.74 -9.45
N ASP A 119 -9.21 -2.75 -10.71
CA ASP A 119 -9.11 -3.98 -11.51
C ASP A 119 -8.17 -5.01 -10.86
N TRP A 120 -7.04 -4.55 -10.37
CA TRP A 120 -6.09 -5.39 -9.64
C TRP A 120 -6.72 -5.96 -8.37
N PHE A 121 -7.42 -5.12 -7.61
CA PHE A 121 -8.05 -5.53 -6.35
C PHE A 121 -9.16 -6.55 -6.55
N LEU A 122 -9.97 -6.37 -7.59
CA LEU A 122 -11.09 -7.26 -7.90
C LEU A 122 -10.68 -8.51 -8.69
N GLY A 123 -9.56 -8.44 -9.37
CA GLY A 123 -9.03 -9.56 -10.14
C GLY A 123 -8.34 -10.57 -9.30
#